data_282b9cdb91c4b381a631f20399bd2416
#
_entry.id   282b9cdb91c4b381a631f20399bd2416
#
_cell.length_a   1.000
_cell.length_b   1.000
_cell.length_c   1.000
_cell.angle_alpha   90.00
_cell.angle_beta   90.00
_cell.angle_gamma   90.00
#
_symmetry.space_group_name_H-M   'P 1'
#
loop_
_entity.id
_entity.type
_entity.pdbx_description
1 polymer ?
#
loop_
_entity_poly.entity_id
_entity_poly.type
_entity_poly.pdbx_seq_one_letter_code
_entity_poly.pdbx_strand_id
1 'polypeptide(L)'
;MFPRAITPQLIDDLGHYPAVALLGPRQAGKTTVALTLAGQTPSLYLDLESELDRAKLSSPELYLGERTDRLVVLDEVHRAPGLFPVLRGLIDRARREGRSSGLYLLLGSASLELLKQAGESLAGRIAYRELTPLHVLEPPGD
;
A
#
# COMPACT_ATOMS: atom_id res chain seq x y z
N MET A 1 0.39 -13.93 -16.24
CA MET A 1 1.69 -13.25 -16.40
C MET A 1 1.85 -12.14 -15.40
N PHE A 2 2.93 -12.15 -14.69
CA PHE A 2 3.13 -11.19 -13.62
C PHE A 2 4.06 -10.07 -14.03
N PRO A 3 3.84 -8.86 -13.50
CA PRO A 3 4.72 -7.74 -13.76
C PRO A 3 6.03 -7.91 -12.99
N ARG A 4 6.91 -8.72 -13.49
CA ARG A 4 8.13 -9.10 -12.80
C ARG A 4 9.06 -7.94 -12.51
N ALA A 5 9.03 -6.94 -13.38
CA ALA A 5 9.94 -5.80 -13.22
C ALA A 5 9.57 -4.95 -12.02
N ILE A 6 8.29 -4.93 -11.62
CA ILE A 6 7.85 -4.08 -10.52
C ILE A 6 7.98 -4.76 -9.16
N THR A 7 7.88 -6.10 -9.10
CA THR A 7 7.88 -6.80 -7.83
C THR A 7 9.17 -6.62 -7.03
N PRO A 8 10.37 -6.76 -7.62
CA PRO A 8 11.60 -6.51 -6.85
C PRO A 8 11.71 -5.08 -6.36
N GLN A 9 11.22 -4.11 -7.14
CA GLN A 9 11.24 -2.72 -6.72
C GLN A 9 10.34 -2.49 -5.51
N LEU A 10 9.17 -3.15 -5.47
CA LEU A 10 8.27 -3.03 -4.34
C LEU A 10 8.86 -3.66 -3.08
N ILE A 11 9.51 -4.81 -3.23
CA ILE A 11 10.16 -5.47 -2.10
C ILE A 11 11.23 -4.56 -1.53
N ASP A 12 12.04 -3.96 -2.39
CA ASP A 12 13.08 -3.04 -1.96
C ASP A 12 12.49 -1.83 -1.26
N ASP A 13 11.44 -1.23 -1.84
CA ASP A 13 10.80 -0.06 -1.25
C ASP A 13 10.21 -0.39 0.12
N LEU A 14 9.59 -1.55 0.26
CA LEU A 14 9.00 -1.95 1.54
C LEU A 14 10.07 -2.21 2.60
N GLY A 15 11.30 -2.43 2.19
CA GLY A 15 12.42 -2.55 3.12
C GLY A 15 12.97 -1.22 3.57
N HIS A 16 12.59 -0.12 2.93
CA HIS A 16 13.16 1.21 3.19
C HIS A 16 12.13 2.25 3.63
N TYR A 17 10.86 2.06 3.27
CA TYR A 17 9.82 3.04 3.55
C TYR A 17 8.72 2.42 4.39
N PRO A 18 8.13 3.19 5.32
CA PRO A 18 7.00 2.68 6.08
C PRO A 18 5.75 2.46 5.22
N ALA A 19 5.59 3.24 4.15
CA ALA A 19 4.47 3.09 3.24
C ALA A 19 4.94 3.11 1.81
N VAL A 20 4.29 2.31 0.96
CA VAL A 20 4.53 2.29 -0.47
C VAL A 20 3.19 2.34 -1.16
N ALA A 21 3.05 3.23 -2.15
CA ALA A 21 1.85 3.31 -2.95
C ALA A 21 2.11 2.70 -4.32
N LEU A 22 1.28 1.76 -4.72
CA LEU A 22 1.30 1.17 -6.05
C LEU A 22 0.07 1.66 -6.78
N LEU A 23 0.27 2.48 -7.79
CA LEU A 23 -0.79 3.13 -8.53
C LEU A 23 -0.85 2.59 -9.94
N GLY A 24 -2.02 2.65 -10.55
CA GLY A 24 -2.19 2.22 -11.92
C GLY A 24 -3.63 1.96 -12.25
N PRO A 25 -3.93 1.69 -13.53
CA PRO A 25 -5.31 1.39 -13.94
C PRO A 25 -5.82 0.13 -13.25
N ARG A 26 -7.15 0.02 -13.17
CA ARG A 26 -7.79 -1.09 -12.46
C ARG A 26 -7.31 -2.46 -12.96
N GLN A 27 -7.02 -2.60 -14.23
CA GLN A 27 -6.69 -3.89 -14.81
C GLN A 27 -5.21 -4.06 -15.07
N ALA A 28 -4.37 -3.33 -14.34
CA ALA A 28 -2.93 -3.43 -14.51
C ALA A 28 -2.28 -4.53 -13.65
N GLY A 29 -3.07 -5.20 -12.80
CA GLY A 29 -2.55 -6.30 -12.00
C GLY A 29 -2.07 -5.91 -10.61
N LYS A 30 -2.47 -4.75 -10.10
CA LYS A 30 -2.02 -4.28 -8.78
C LYS A 30 -2.34 -5.27 -7.68
N THR A 31 -3.57 -5.76 -7.66
CA THR A 31 -4.00 -6.68 -6.62
C THR A 31 -3.21 -7.99 -6.67
N THR A 32 -2.94 -8.48 -7.88
CA THR A 32 -2.14 -9.69 -8.04
C THR A 32 -0.74 -9.52 -7.48
N VAL A 33 -0.11 -8.39 -7.77
CA VAL A 33 1.22 -8.09 -7.24
C VAL A 33 1.18 -8.03 -5.72
N ALA A 34 0.19 -7.34 -5.17
CA ALA A 34 0.07 -7.18 -3.73
C ALA A 34 -0.15 -8.50 -3.02
N LEU A 35 -1.00 -9.36 -3.56
CA LEU A 35 -1.26 -10.67 -2.95
C LEU A 35 -0.04 -11.57 -3.03
N THR A 36 0.76 -11.45 -4.09
CA THR A 36 2.00 -12.19 -4.19
C THR A 36 2.97 -11.77 -3.09
N LEU A 37 3.08 -10.47 -2.85
CA LEU A 37 3.94 -9.96 -1.78
C LEU A 37 3.39 -10.36 -0.40
N ALA A 38 2.08 -10.29 -0.24
CA ALA A 38 1.45 -10.63 1.03
C ALA A 38 1.65 -12.09 1.40
N GLY A 39 1.83 -12.96 0.42
CA GLY A 39 2.09 -14.37 0.66
C GLY A 39 3.48 -14.66 1.18
N GLN A 40 4.37 -13.69 1.15
CA GLN A 40 5.77 -13.88 1.55
C GLN A 40 6.09 -13.33 2.93
N THR A 41 5.14 -12.69 3.58
CA THR A 41 5.37 -12.05 4.89
C THR A 41 4.04 -12.01 5.64
N PRO A 42 4.08 -11.93 6.98
CA PRO A 42 2.84 -11.72 7.72
C PRO A 42 2.14 -10.47 7.24
N SER A 43 0.88 -10.59 6.85
CA SER A 43 0.19 -9.49 6.22
C SER A 43 -1.31 -9.56 6.46
N LEU A 44 -1.97 -8.45 6.20
CA LEU A 44 -3.42 -8.31 6.25
C LEU A 44 -3.85 -7.57 5.00
N TYR A 45 -4.83 -8.09 4.30
CA TYR A 45 -5.36 -7.47 3.09
C TYR A 45 -6.76 -6.92 3.36
N LEU A 46 -6.97 -5.65 3.06
CA LEU A 46 -8.28 -5.01 3.17
C LEU A 46 -8.66 -4.39 1.83
N ASP A 47 -9.84 -4.72 1.36
CA ASP A 47 -10.39 -4.18 0.12
C ASP A 47 -11.39 -3.08 0.48
N LEU A 48 -11.02 -1.83 0.23
CA LEU A 48 -11.84 -0.71 0.65
C LEU A 48 -13.03 -0.45 -0.26
N GLU A 49 -13.21 -1.27 -1.30
CA GLU A 49 -14.48 -1.31 -2.01
C GLU A 49 -15.52 -2.18 -1.28
N SER A 50 -15.06 -3.03 -0.39
CA SER A 50 -15.93 -3.91 0.38
C SER A 50 -16.49 -3.19 1.59
N GLU A 51 -17.80 -3.24 1.76
CA GLU A 51 -18.43 -2.64 2.94
C GLU A 51 -17.98 -3.32 4.22
N LEU A 52 -17.78 -4.64 4.17
CA LEU A 52 -17.31 -5.37 5.33
C LEU A 52 -15.92 -4.91 5.76
N ASP A 53 -15.03 -4.74 4.78
CA ASP A 53 -13.67 -4.29 5.11
C ASP A 53 -13.65 -2.85 5.57
N ARG A 54 -14.48 -1.99 4.97
CA ARG A 54 -14.59 -0.61 5.45
C ARG A 54 -15.13 -0.55 6.87
N ALA A 55 -16.04 -1.44 7.21
CA ALA A 55 -16.60 -1.48 8.56
C ALA A 55 -15.55 -1.83 9.61
N LYS A 56 -14.55 -2.64 9.23
CA LYS A 56 -13.43 -2.94 10.13
C LYS A 56 -12.65 -1.68 10.47
N LEU A 57 -12.69 -0.67 9.61
CA LEU A 57 -11.96 0.57 9.79
C LEU A 57 -12.84 1.70 10.31
N SER A 58 -13.96 1.37 10.98
CA SER A 58 -14.79 2.40 11.62
C SER A 58 -14.04 3.13 12.71
N SER A 59 -13.09 2.46 13.36
CA SER A 59 -12.13 3.10 14.26
C SER A 59 -10.74 2.75 13.74
N PRO A 60 -10.28 3.43 12.69
CA PRO A 60 -9.09 2.96 11.98
C PRO A 60 -7.82 3.02 12.80
N GLU A 61 -7.69 4.04 13.65
CA GLU A 61 -6.50 4.17 14.47
C GLU A 61 -6.36 2.99 15.43
N LEU A 62 -7.47 2.56 16.00
CA LEU A 62 -7.46 1.42 16.91
C LEU A 62 -7.19 0.12 16.16
N TYR A 63 -7.93 -0.10 15.07
CA TYR A 63 -7.82 -1.35 14.32
C TYR A 63 -6.42 -1.53 13.75
N LEU A 64 -5.92 -0.51 13.07
CA LEU A 64 -4.60 -0.60 12.44
C LEU A 64 -3.49 -0.51 13.48
N GLY A 65 -3.73 0.20 14.57
CA GLY A 65 -2.72 0.34 15.61
C GLY A 65 -2.37 -0.97 16.30
N GLU A 66 -3.28 -1.94 16.27
CA GLU A 66 -3.02 -3.25 16.84
C GLU A 66 -2.33 -4.18 15.85
N ARG A 67 -2.10 -3.73 14.63
CA ARG A 67 -1.58 -4.56 13.54
C ARG A 67 -0.33 -4.00 12.91
N THR A 68 0.47 -3.29 13.68
CA THR A 68 1.73 -2.72 13.18
C THR A 68 2.85 -3.76 13.13
N ASP A 69 2.57 -4.99 13.52
CA ASP A 69 3.54 -6.08 13.46
C ASP A 69 3.52 -6.80 12.11
N ARG A 70 2.75 -6.31 11.15
CA ARG A 70 2.59 -6.95 9.85
C ARG A 70 2.39 -5.92 8.77
N LEU A 71 2.54 -6.36 7.52
CA LEU A 71 2.24 -5.52 6.38
C LEU A 71 0.73 -5.45 6.19
N VAL A 72 0.18 -4.25 6.10
CA VAL A 72 -1.24 -4.07 5.80
C VAL A 72 -1.39 -3.55 4.38
N VAL A 73 -2.11 -4.30 3.56
CA VAL A 73 -2.42 -3.91 2.19
C VAL A 73 -3.78 -3.27 2.18
N LEU A 74 -3.85 -2.02 1.72
CA LEU A 74 -5.11 -1.27 1.62
C LEU A 74 -5.42 -1.06 0.14
N ASP A 75 -6.34 -1.87 -0.38
CA ASP A 75 -6.69 -1.84 -1.80
C ASP A 75 -7.79 -0.81 -2.04
N GLU A 76 -7.67 -0.07 -3.14
CA GLU A 76 -8.57 1.03 -3.48
C GLU A 76 -8.61 2.08 -2.37
N VAL A 77 -7.43 2.47 -1.93
CA VAL A 77 -7.27 3.33 -0.75
C VAL A 77 -7.92 4.70 -0.94
N HIS A 78 -8.13 5.14 -2.18
CA HIS A 78 -8.78 6.41 -2.45
C HIS A 78 -10.24 6.44 -1.98
N ARG A 79 -10.81 5.27 -1.69
CA ARG A 79 -12.17 5.19 -1.15
C ARG A 79 -12.24 5.66 0.31
N ALA A 80 -11.10 5.76 0.97
CA ALA A 80 -11.05 6.16 2.38
C ALA A 80 -9.93 7.17 2.59
N PRO A 81 -10.06 8.38 2.02
CA PRO A 81 -8.99 9.36 2.11
C PRO A 81 -8.68 9.81 3.53
N GLY A 82 -9.64 9.69 4.44
CA GLY A 82 -9.39 10.01 5.84
C GLY A 82 -8.39 9.10 6.53
N LEU A 83 -7.98 8.00 5.87
CA LEU A 83 -6.95 7.14 6.43
C LEU A 83 -5.56 7.76 6.38
N PHE A 84 -5.28 8.64 5.43
CA PHE A 84 -3.91 9.13 5.27
C PHE A 84 -3.38 9.81 6.54
N PRO A 85 -4.12 10.71 7.20
CA PRO A 85 -3.62 11.27 8.47
C PRO A 85 -3.48 10.23 9.56
N VAL A 86 -4.37 9.22 9.59
CA VAL A 86 -4.29 8.16 10.57
C VAL A 86 -3.01 7.35 10.35
N LEU A 87 -2.71 7.01 9.09
CA LEU A 87 -1.50 6.25 8.75
C LEU A 87 -0.26 7.04 9.16
N ARG A 88 -0.26 8.35 8.96
CA ARG A 88 0.86 9.18 9.35
C ARG A 88 1.15 9.04 10.84
N GLY A 89 0.12 9.14 11.67
CA GLY A 89 0.29 9.00 13.11
C GLY A 89 0.77 7.64 13.52
N LEU A 90 0.23 6.59 12.87
CA LEU A 90 0.62 5.22 13.17
C LEU A 90 2.06 4.94 12.73
N ILE A 91 2.46 5.48 11.59
CA ILE A 91 3.83 5.35 11.10
C ILE A 91 4.81 5.99 12.08
N ASP A 92 4.49 7.19 12.54
CA ASP A 92 5.38 7.90 13.46
C ASP A 92 5.49 7.16 14.79
N ARG A 93 4.37 6.61 15.27
CA ARG A 93 4.39 5.80 16.48
C ARG A 93 5.22 4.54 16.30
N ALA A 94 5.04 3.85 15.17
CA ALA A 94 5.79 2.63 14.90
C ALA A 94 7.28 2.89 14.82
N ARG A 95 7.67 4.02 14.23
CA ARG A 95 9.09 4.41 14.18
C ARG A 95 9.67 4.56 15.56
N ARG A 96 8.94 5.18 16.47
CA ARG A 96 9.41 5.34 17.85
C ARG A 96 9.53 3.99 18.54
N GLU A 97 8.79 2.98 18.08
CA GLU A 97 8.85 1.64 18.64
C GLU A 97 9.83 0.73 17.89
N GLY A 98 10.60 1.30 16.97
CA GLY A 98 11.65 0.56 16.29
C GLY A 98 11.26 -0.04 14.94
N ARG A 99 10.04 0.20 14.47
CA ARG A 99 9.61 -0.32 13.17
C ARG A 99 9.43 0.84 12.20
N SER A 100 10.33 0.93 11.21
CA SER A 100 10.38 2.09 10.32
C SER A 100 10.08 1.76 8.86
N SER A 101 9.74 0.51 8.53
CA SER A 101 9.46 0.16 7.14
C SER A 101 8.52 -1.03 7.06
N GLY A 102 7.92 -1.23 5.88
CA GLY A 102 7.10 -2.40 5.63
C GLY A 102 5.77 -2.43 6.36
N LEU A 103 5.18 -1.25 6.63
CA LEU A 103 3.92 -1.18 7.36
C LEU A 103 2.70 -1.22 6.45
N TYR A 104 2.72 -0.43 5.37
CA TYR A 104 1.53 -0.27 4.52
C TYR A 104 1.87 -0.34 3.06
N LEU A 105 1.05 -1.07 2.31
CA LEU A 105 1.07 -1.07 0.86
C LEU A 105 -0.28 -0.56 0.40
N LEU A 106 -0.29 0.61 -0.25
CA LEU A 106 -1.51 1.28 -0.66
C LEU A 106 -1.71 1.06 -2.15
N LEU A 107 -2.85 0.52 -2.51
CA LEU A 107 -3.17 0.30 -3.92
C LEU A 107 -4.26 1.25 -4.35
N GLY A 108 -4.12 1.84 -5.53
CA GLY A 108 -5.14 2.72 -6.05
C GLY A 108 -5.02 2.90 -7.54
N SER A 109 -6.13 3.30 -8.15
CA SER A 109 -6.09 3.72 -9.55
C SER A 109 -5.25 4.98 -9.64
N ALA A 110 -4.51 5.15 -10.73
CA ALA A 110 -3.70 6.33 -10.92
C ALA A 110 -4.60 7.56 -10.81
N SER A 111 -4.35 8.39 -9.82
CA SER A 111 -5.22 9.50 -9.49
C SER A 111 -4.39 10.64 -8.95
N LEU A 112 -4.56 11.81 -9.55
CA LEU A 112 -3.89 13.00 -9.07
C LEU A 112 -4.34 13.34 -7.66
N GLU A 113 -5.60 13.08 -7.36
CA GLU A 113 -6.16 13.38 -6.05
C GLU A 113 -5.54 12.50 -4.98
N LEU A 114 -5.36 11.21 -5.26
CA LEU A 114 -4.69 10.31 -4.34
C LEU A 114 -3.26 10.77 -4.07
N LEU A 115 -2.54 11.14 -5.13
CA LEU A 115 -1.18 11.60 -5.00
C LEU A 115 -1.09 12.87 -4.16
N LYS A 116 -2.03 13.78 -4.33
CA LYS A 116 -2.05 15.02 -3.55
C LYS A 116 -2.28 14.74 -2.07
N GLN A 117 -3.26 13.91 -1.77
CA GLN A 117 -3.59 13.61 -0.38
C GLN A 117 -2.45 12.87 0.31
N ALA A 118 -1.89 11.88 -0.35
CA ALA A 118 -0.77 11.13 0.22
C ALA A 118 0.46 12.03 0.37
N GLY A 119 0.66 12.93 -0.60
CA GLY A 119 1.78 13.86 -0.54
C GLY A 119 1.69 14.80 0.65
N GLU A 120 0.48 15.22 1.01
CA GLU A 120 0.30 16.10 2.16
C GLU A 120 0.45 15.37 3.48
N SER A 121 -0.18 14.21 3.60
CA SER A 121 -0.22 13.49 4.88
C SER A 121 0.98 12.61 5.12
N LEU A 122 1.54 12.04 4.06
CA LEU A 122 2.58 11.02 4.17
C LEU A 122 3.92 11.48 3.60
N ALA A 123 4.11 12.79 3.47
CA ALA A 123 5.38 13.33 2.96
C ALA A 123 6.55 12.81 3.80
N GLY A 124 7.57 12.32 3.12
CA GLY A 124 8.74 11.76 3.78
C GLY A 124 8.55 10.35 4.33
N ARG A 125 7.36 9.77 4.13
CA ARG A 125 7.03 8.45 4.69
C ARG A 125 6.62 7.45 3.65
N ILE A 126 6.48 7.88 2.38
CA ILE A 126 5.89 7.05 1.35
C ILE A 126 6.72 7.09 0.08
N ALA A 127 6.84 5.95 -0.58
CA ALA A 127 7.39 5.86 -1.92
C ALA A 127 6.25 5.52 -2.88
N TYR A 128 6.36 6.02 -4.10
CA TYR A 128 5.34 5.81 -5.13
C TYR A 128 5.89 4.94 -6.23
N ARG A 129 5.10 3.96 -6.67
CA ARG A 129 5.39 3.19 -7.87
C ARG A 129 4.15 3.16 -8.73
N GLU A 130 4.35 3.16 -10.02
CA GLU A 130 3.24 3.09 -10.97
C GLU A 130 3.34 1.80 -11.74
N LEU A 131 2.23 1.05 -11.76
CA LEU A 131 2.12 -0.16 -12.57
C LEU A 131 1.32 0.18 -13.80
N THR A 132 1.93 0.04 -14.97
CA THR A 132 1.27 0.33 -16.23
C THR A 132 1.01 -0.96 -16.97
N PRO A 133 0.08 -0.95 -17.95
CA PRO A 133 -0.10 -2.14 -18.77
C PRO A 133 1.20 -2.59 -19.46
N LEU A 134 2.10 -1.66 -19.70
CA LEU A 134 3.38 -2.01 -20.30
C LEU A 134 4.19 -2.95 -19.41
N HIS A 135 4.14 -2.72 -18.10
CA HIS A 135 4.83 -3.61 -17.15
C HIS A 135 4.26 -5.03 -17.22
N VAL A 136 2.94 -5.13 -17.37
CA VAL A 136 2.28 -6.43 -17.47
C VAL A 136 2.70 -7.16 -18.74
N LEU A 137 3.00 -6.40 -19.80
CA LEU A 137 3.33 -6.97 -21.09
C LEU A 137 4.82 -7.17 -21.30
N GLU A 138 5.65 -6.84 -20.32
CA GLU A 138 7.08 -7.05 -20.44
C GLU A 138 7.40 -8.53 -20.62
N PRO A 139 8.38 -8.86 -21.46
CA PRO A 139 8.77 -10.26 -21.63
C PRO A 139 9.31 -10.84 -20.32
N PRO A 140 9.13 -12.13 -20.10
CA PRO A 140 9.72 -12.77 -18.93
C PRO A 140 11.23 -12.62 -18.92
N GLY A 141 11.76 -12.31 -17.77
CA GLY A 141 13.19 -12.16 -17.63
C GLY A 141 13.70 -10.74 -17.74
N ASP A 142 12.83 -9.85 -18.13
CA ASP A 142 13.21 -8.42 -18.21
C ASP A 142 13.39 -7.81 -16.84
#